data_346dfcd0860c523dc3e12c780e33b661
#
_entry.id   346dfcd0860c523dc3e12c780e33b661
#
_cell.length_a   1.000
_cell.length_b   1.000
_cell.length_c   1.000
_cell.angle_alpha   90.00
_cell.angle_beta   90.00
_cell.angle_gamma   90.00
#
_symmetry.space_group_name_H-M   'P 1'
#
loop_
_entity.id
_entity.type
_entity.pdbx_description
1 polymer ?
#
loop_
_entity_poly.entity_id
_entity_poly.type
_entity_poly.pdbx_seq_one_letter_code
_entity_poly.pdbx_strand_id
1 'polypeptide(L)'
;MNFIPQLIFALGLATILTRSKIRGKDIFRGAYFLPNLVTAASVGILFNILLGWQSGAINQILIVFRIIPEDQKIHFLASPVWTSTAVSVILWWMWFGHSMILFMAAMVAVPKNYYDAAAVDGANA
;
A
#
# COMPACT_ATOMS: atom_id res chain seq x y z
N MET A 1 0.28 -5.57 -14.17
CA MET A 1 -0.78 -6.50 -13.71
C MET A 1 -0.82 -6.65 -12.18
N ASN A 2 -0.83 -5.54 -11.43
CA ASN A 2 -0.78 -5.57 -9.94
C ASN A 2 -2.16 -5.34 -9.29
N PHE A 3 -3.23 -5.29 -10.09
CA PHE A 3 -4.56 -4.91 -9.62
C PHE A 3 -5.19 -5.99 -8.72
N ILE A 4 -5.10 -7.26 -9.11
CA ILE A 4 -5.68 -8.38 -8.34
C ILE A 4 -5.03 -8.53 -6.95
N PRO A 5 -3.70 -8.60 -6.83
CA PRO A 5 -3.06 -8.63 -5.52
C PRO A 5 -3.40 -7.42 -4.65
N GLN A 6 -3.48 -6.23 -5.26
CA GLN A 6 -3.85 -5.00 -4.56
C GLN A 6 -5.25 -5.09 -3.94
N LEU A 7 -6.25 -5.58 -4.69
CA LEU A 7 -7.62 -5.74 -4.19
C LEU A 7 -7.69 -6.75 -3.05
N ILE A 8 -7.00 -7.88 -3.15
CA ILE A 8 -6.96 -8.91 -2.10
C ILE A 8 -6.36 -8.33 -0.81
N PHE A 9 -5.23 -7.63 -0.91
CA PHE A 9 -4.59 -6.98 0.23
C PHE A 9 -5.47 -5.89 0.83
N ALA A 10 -6.08 -5.04 -0.01
CA ALA A 10 -6.97 -3.97 0.43
C ALA A 10 -8.21 -4.51 1.14
N LEU A 11 -8.83 -5.58 0.61
CA LEU A 11 -9.97 -6.25 1.20
C LEU A 11 -9.61 -6.89 2.56
N GLY A 12 -8.48 -7.59 2.62
CA GLY A 12 -7.98 -8.20 3.86
C GLY A 12 -7.76 -7.15 4.95
N LEU A 13 -7.07 -6.05 4.64
CA LEU A 13 -6.82 -4.98 5.59
C LEU A 13 -8.11 -4.24 5.98
N ALA A 14 -9.01 -3.98 5.02
CA ALA A 14 -10.31 -3.38 5.28
C ALA A 14 -11.15 -4.23 6.25
N THR A 15 -11.14 -5.56 6.06
CA THR A 15 -11.84 -6.50 6.95
C THR A 15 -11.28 -6.45 8.37
N ILE A 16 -9.95 -6.48 8.51
CA ILE A 16 -9.28 -6.40 9.82
C ILE A 16 -9.62 -5.09 10.51
N LEU A 17 -9.49 -3.94 9.82
CA LEU A 17 -9.76 -2.62 10.38
C LEU A 17 -11.25 -2.38 10.70
N THR A 18 -12.16 -3.01 9.97
CA THR A 18 -13.60 -2.88 10.21
C THR A 18 -14.05 -3.75 11.38
N ARG A 19 -13.57 -4.99 11.47
CA ARG A 19 -13.96 -5.94 12.52
C ARG A 19 -13.24 -5.75 13.85
N SER A 20 -11.97 -5.34 13.82
CA SER A 20 -11.18 -5.19 15.04
C SER A 20 -11.54 -3.92 15.80
N LYS A 21 -11.66 -4.03 17.14
CA LYS A 21 -11.75 -2.88 18.06
C LYS A 21 -10.38 -2.22 18.25
N ILE A 22 -9.65 -1.97 17.16
CA ILE A 22 -8.32 -1.37 17.22
C ILE A 22 -8.45 0.09 17.61
N ARG A 23 -7.80 0.48 18.71
CA ARG A 23 -7.64 1.87 19.10
C ARG A 23 -6.77 2.59 18.06
N GLY A 24 -7.24 3.72 17.53
CA GLY A 24 -6.48 4.48 16.51
C GLY A 24 -6.73 4.07 15.06
N LYS A 25 -7.75 3.25 14.77
CA LYS A 25 -8.09 2.84 13.38
C LYS A 25 -8.22 4.01 12.40
N ASP A 26 -8.66 5.17 12.87
CA ASP A 26 -8.83 6.36 12.03
C ASP A 26 -7.47 6.99 11.66
N ILE A 27 -6.47 6.86 12.52
CA ILE A 27 -5.08 7.25 12.21
C ILE A 27 -4.52 6.34 11.11
N PHE A 28 -4.74 5.03 11.21
CA PHE A 28 -4.32 4.08 10.15
C PHE A 28 -5.02 4.38 8.83
N ARG A 29 -6.33 4.66 8.84
CA ARG A 29 -7.08 5.08 7.65
C ARG A 29 -6.46 6.31 7.01
N GLY A 30 -6.18 7.35 7.81
CA GLY A 30 -5.55 8.58 7.34
C GLY A 30 -4.16 8.32 6.76
N ALA A 31 -3.32 7.54 7.43
CA ALA A 31 -1.98 7.21 6.99
C ALA A 31 -1.96 6.45 5.64
N TYR A 32 -2.87 5.50 5.45
CA TYR A 32 -2.98 4.75 4.18
C TYR A 32 -3.63 5.56 3.05
N PHE A 33 -4.44 6.55 3.37
CA PHE A 33 -5.05 7.44 2.37
C PHE A 33 -4.14 8.61 1.96
N LEU A 34 -3.22 8.99 2.84
CA LEU A 34 -2.32 10.14 2.64
C LEU A 34 -1.56 10.10 1.29
N PRO A 35 -1.01 8.96 0.83
CA PRO A 35 -0.35 8.89 -0.46
C PRO A 35 -1.22 9.30 -1.64
N ASN A 36 -2.52 9.04 -1.57
CA ASN A 36 -3.48 9.40 -2.64
C ASN A 36 -3.76 10.92 -2.72
N LEU A 37 -3.46 11.66 -1.67
CA LEU A 37 -3.59 13.13 -1.63
C LEU A 37 -2.39 13.84 -2.24
N VAL A 38 -1.26 13.16 -2.36
CA VAL A 38 -0.02 13.73 -2.93
C VAL A 38 -0.09 13.69 -4.45
N THR A 39 0.31 14.76 -5.11
CA THR A 39 0.31 14.80 -6.58
C THR A 39 1.30 13.79 -7.16
N ALA A 40 1.00 13.22 -8.31
CA ALA A 40 1.90 12.28 -9.00
C ALA A 40 3.28 12.89 -9.28
N ALA A 41 3.34 14.19 -9.56
CA ALA A 41 4.61 14.90 -9.76
C ALA A 41 5.47 14.90 -8.50
N SER A 42 4.89 15.21 -7.34
CA SER A 42 5.59 15.20 -6.05
C SER A 42 6.08 13.80 -5.68
N VAL A 43 5.25 12.78 -5.92
CA VAL A 43 5.62 11.38 -5.74
C VAL A 43 6.78 11.02 -6.67
N GLY A 44 6.72 11.42 -7.93
CA GLY A 44 7.81 11.20 -8.89
C GLY A 44 9.14 11.78 -8.44
N ILE A 45 9.15 13.02 -7.94
CA ILE A 45 10.35 13.67 -7.41
C ILE A 45 10.88 12.91 -6.18
N LEU A 46 10.00 12.58 -5.23
CA LEU A 46 10.38 11.84 -4.02
C LEU A 46 11.04 10.49 -4.36
N PHE A 47 10.43 9.73 -5.24
CA PHE A 47 10.98 8.43 -5.63
C PHE A 47 12.24 8.56 -6.50
N ASN A 48 12.38 9.63 -7.29
CA ASN A 48 13.63 9.92 -8.00
C ASN A 48 14.79 10.13 -7.01
N ILE A 49 14.56 10.85 -5.92
CA ILE A 49 15.54 11.04 -4.85
C ILE A 49 15.82 9.72 -4.12
N LEU A 50 14.79 8.93 -3.79
CA LEU A 50 14.95 7.67 -3.05
C LEU A 50 15.68 6.60 -3.88
N LEU A 51 15.40 6.53 -5.18
CA LEU A 51 15.94 5.54 -6.12
C LEU A 51 17.20 6.03 -6.83
N GLY A 52 17.68 7.22 -6.52
CA GLY A 52 18.87 7.81 -7.12
C GLY A 52 20.09 6.89 -7.02
N TRP A 53 20.91 6.84 -8.09
CA TRP A 53 22.04 5.94 -8.13
C TRP A 53 23.14 6.30 -7.12
N GLN A 54 23.55 7.56 -7.07
CA GLN A 54 24.71 7.97 -6.28
C GLN A 54 24.40 8.09 -4.79
N SER A 55 23.30 8.77 -4.44
CA SER A 55 22.95 9.13 -3.07
C SER A 55 21.54 8.67 -2.66
N GLY A 56 20.91 7.81 -3.47
CA GLY A 56 19.54 7.34 -3.19
C GLY A 56 19.45 6.58 -1.86
N ALA A 57 18.45 6.94 -1.06
CA ALA A 57 18.26 6.37 0.26
C ALA A 57 18.16 4.84 0.24
N ILE A 58 17.56 4.25 -0.81
CA ILE A 58 17.43 2.80 -0.94
C ILE A 58 18.79 2.13 -1.09
N ASN A 59 19.67 2.65 -1.96
CA ASN A 59 21.03 2.14 -2.07
C ASN A 59 21.82 2.27 -0.77
N GLN A 60 21.67 3.41 -0.05
CA GLN A 60 22.33 3.60 1.24
C GLN A 60 21.85 2.58 2.29
N ILE A 61 20.55 2.33 2.36
CA ILE A 61 19.98 1.32 3.25
C ILE A 61 20.55 -0.07 2.92
N LEU A 62 20.59 -0.45 1.64
CA LEU A 62 21.13 -1.75 1.21
C LEU A 62 22.60 -1.93 1.57
N ILE A 63 23.41 -0.87 1.49
CA ILE A 63 24.81 -0.85 1.90
C ILE A 63 24.96 -1.00 3.42
N VAL A 64 24.18 -0.23 4.19
CA VAL A 64 24.21 -0.28 5.67
C VAL A 64 23.84 -1.67 6.19
N PHE A 65 22.86 -2.32 5.58
CA PHE A 65 22.48 -3.71 5.90
C PHE A 65 23.41 -4.75 5.28
N ARG A 66 24.48 -4.34 4.59
CA ARG A 66 25.46 -5.21 3.91
C ARG A 66 24.83 -6.17 2.89
N ILE A 67 23.73 -5.78 2.28
CA ILE A 67 23.04 -6.56 1.22
C ILE A 67 23.79 -6.39 -0.10
N ILE A 68 24.31 -5.18 -0.37
CA ILE A 68 25.15 -4.87 -1.53
C ILE A 68 26.43 -4.18 -1.07
N PRO A 69 27.59 -4.40 -1.73
CA PRO A 69 28.80 -3.64 -1.48
C PRO A 69 28.68 -2.21 -2.06
N GLU A 70 29.50 -1.30 -1.58
CA GLU A 70 29.42 0.12 -1.93
C GLU A 70 29.69 0.41 -3.42
N ASP A 71 30.47 -0.45 -4.06
CA ASP A 71 30.83 -0.41 -5.47
C ASP A 71 29.76 -0.98 -6.42
N GLN A 72 28.74 -1.69 -5.89
CA GLN A 72 27.68 -2.33 -6.66
C GLN A 72 26.30 -1.70 -6.44
N LYS A 73 26.26 -0.37 -6.44
CA LYS A 73 24.99 0.37 -6.34
C LYS A 73 24.05 0.03 -7.51
N ILE A 74 22.77 -0.15 -7.19
CA ILE A 74 21.76 -0.53 -8.18
C ILE A 74 21.27 0.72 -8.91
N HIS A 75 21.29 0.69 -10.24
CA HIS A 75 20.72 1.73 -11.10
C HIS A 75 19.23 1.46 -11.34
N PHE A 76 18.38 1.76 -10.34
CA PHE A 76 16.94 1.48 -10.42
C PHE A 76 16.23 2.17 -11.59
N LEU A 77 16.67 3.35 -12.01
CA LEU A 77 16.04 4.15 -13.07
C LEU A 77 16.70 4.03 -14.44
N ALA A 78 17.81 3.27 -14.56
CA ALA A 78 18.54 3.13 -15.82
C ALA A 78 18.11 1.89 -16.63
N SER A 79 17.51 0.90 -16.01
CA SER A 79 17.03 -0.32 -16.67
C SER A 79 15.52 -0.32 -16.84
N PRO A 80 14.99 -0.65 -18.04
CA PRO A 80 13.54 -0.70 -18.27
C PRO A 80 12.80 -1.62 -17.29
N VAL A 81 13.40 -2.73 -16.90
CA VAL A 81 12.82 -3.69 -15.96
C VAL A 81 12.70 -3.08 -14.56
N TRP A 82 13.79 -2.50 -14.04
CA TRP A 82 13.78 -1.87 -12.72
C TRP A 82 12.89 -0.65 -12.67
N THR A 83 12.89 0.18 -13.72
CA THR A 83 12.02 1.35 -13.82
C THR A 83 10.54 0.95 -13.83
N SER A 84 10.17 -0.06 -14.63
CA SER A 84 8.79 -0.56 -14.70
C SER A 84 8.34 -1.14 -13.36
N THR A 85 9.22 -1.87 -12.67
CA THR A 85 8.95 -2.43 -11.35
C THR A 85 8.76 -1.31 -10.31
N ALA A 86 9.65 -0.33 -10.30
CA ALA A 86 9.56 0.82 -9.39
C ALA A 86 8.25 1.59 -9.59
N VAL A 87 7.90 1.93 -10.84
CA VAL A 87 6.64 2.61 -11.17
C VAL A 87 5.43 1.78 -10.74
N SER A 88 5.45 0.46 -10.96
CA SER A 88 4.37 -0.43 -10.54
C SER A 88 4.17 -0.45 -9.02
N VAL A 89 5.25 -0.48 -8.26
CA VAL A 89 5.21 -0.43 -6.78
C VAL A 89 4.69 0.93 -6.28
N ILE A 90 5.13 2.03 -6.91
CA ILE A 90 4.67 3.37 -6.58
C ILE A 90 3.17 3.52 -6.82
N LEU A 91 2.69 3.10 -7.99
CA LEU A 91 1.26 3.14 -8.32
C LEU A 91 0.45 2.25 -7.38
N TRP A 92 0.95 1.05 -7.07
CA TRP A 92 0.31 0.15 -6.11
C TRP A 92 0.18 0.83 -4.73
N TRP A 93 1.23 1.45 -4.24
CA TRP A 93 1.24 2.17 -2.96
C TRP A 93 0.28 3.37 -2.97
N MET A 94 0.24 4.17 -4.04
CA MET A 94 -0.66 5.31 -4.15
C MET A 94 -2.14 4.90 -4.13
N TRP A 95 -2.51 3.85 -4.87
CA TRP A 95 -3.91 3.45 -5.05
C TRP A 95 -4.41 2.46 -4.01
N PHE A 96 -3.52 1.85 -3.25
CA PHE A 96 -3.86 0.85 -2.24
C PHE A 96 -4.82 1.40 -1.18
N GLY A 97 -4.51 2.57 -0.60
CA GLY A 97 -5.32 3.21 0.43
C GLY A 97 -6.72 3.59 -0.06
N HIS A 98 -6.84 4.02 -1.32
CA HIS A 98 -8.13 4.32 -1.95
C HIS A 98 -9.03 3.07 -2.02
N SER A 99 -8.49 1.97 -2.52
CA SER A 99 -9.21 0.68 -2.61
C SER A 99 -9.64 0.18 -1.23
N MET A 100 -8.78 0.30 -0.23
CA MET A 100 -9.08 -0.08 1.16
C MET A 100 -10.27 0.72 1.72
N ILE A 101 -10.29 2.05 1.52
CA ILE A 101 -11.38 2.91 2.02
C ILE A 101 -12.69 2.57 1.33
N LEU A 102 -12.68 2.29 0.02
CA LEU A 102 -13.89 1.86 -0.71
C LEU A 102 -14.45 0.56 -0.13
N PHE A 103 -13.60 -0.44 0.14
CA PHE A 103 -14.06 -1.68 0.78
C PHE A 103 -14.61 -1.44 2.18
N MET A 104 -13.97 -0.59 2.98
CA MET A 104 -14.47 -0.26 4.32
C MET A 104 -15.82 0.45 4.24
N ALA A 105 -16.00 1.38 3.31
CA ALA A 105 -17.28 2.06 3.12
C ALA A 105 -18.39 1.08 2.71
N ALA A 106 -18.08 0.16 1.79
CA ALA A 106 -19.02 -0.89 1.39
C ALA A 106 -19.41 -1.81 2.55
N MET A 107 -18.45 -2.21 3.40
CA MET A 107 -18.72 -3.05 4.57
C MET A 107 -19.60 -2.33 5.62
N VAL A 108 -19.36 -1.04 5.85
CA VAL A 108 -20.14 -0.25 6.80
C VAL A 108 -21.55 0.06 6.27
N ALA A 109 -21.73 0.09 4.96
CA ALA A 109 -23.01 0.32 4.31
C ALA A 109 -23.98 -0.87 4.46
N VAL A 110 -23.49 -2.08 4.77
CA VAL A 110 -24.35 -3.26 5.01
C VAL A 110 -25.04 -3.11 6.37
N PRO A 111 -26.39 -3.08 6.41
CA PRO A 111 -27.14 -2.97 7.66
C PRO A 111 -26.87 -4.15 8.60
N LYS A 112 -26.80 -3.87 9.90
CA LYS A 112 -26.48 -4.87 10.93
C LYS A 112 -27.41 -6.08 10.93
N ASN A 113 -28.68 -5.90 10.59
CA ASN A 113 -29.69 -6.97 10.52
C ASN A 113 -29.32 -8.08 9.55
N TYR A 114 -28.56 -7.82 8.47
CA TYR A 114 -28.07 -8.87 7.57
C TYR A 114 -27.01 -9.74 8.25
N TYR A 115 -26.12 -9.14 9.04
CA TYR A 115 -25.13 -9.89 9.81
C TYR A 115 -25.79 -10.73 10.91
N ASP A 116 -26.82 -10.16 11.58
CA ASP A 116 -27.57 -10.87 12.63
C ASP A 116 -28.35 -12.06 12.04
N ALA A 117 -28.99 -11.87 10.87
CA ALA A 117 -29.66 -12.96 10.16
C ALA A 117 -28.69 -14.09 9.74
N ALA A 118 -27.55 -13.73 9.14
CA ALA A 118 -26.52 -14.68 8.76
C ALA A 118 -25.98 -15.48 9.97
N ALA A 119 -25.84 -14.84 11.12
CA ALA A 119 -25.44 -15.51 12.36
C ALA A 119 -26.48 -16.54 12.84
N VAL A 120 -27.78 -16.23 12.69
CA VAL A 120 -28.88 -17.16 13.02
C VAL A 120 -28.87 -18.36 12.06
N ASP A 121 -28.54 -18.14 10.78
CA ASP A 121 -28.42 -19.18 9.75
C ASP A 121 -27.14 -20.02 9.88
N GLY A 122 -26.32 -19.77 10.91
CA GLY A 122 -25.11 -20.53 11.22
C GLY A 122 -23.88 -20.10 10.44
N ALA A 123 -23.89 -18.96 9.77
CA ALA A 123 -22.69 -18.39 9.14
C ALA A 123 -21.71 -17.96 10.24
N ASN A 124 -20.54 -18.58 10.25
CA ASN A 124 -19.47 -18.23 11.17
C ASN A 124 -18.69 -17.02 10.61
N ALA A 125 -18.46 -16.03 11.47
CA ALA A 125 -17.78 -14.80 11.10
C ALA A 125 -16.26 -14.97 10.95
#